data_17a51d33bf2792816eab087e99c36a25
#
_entry.id   17a51d33bf2792816eab087e99c36a25
#
_cell.length_a   1.000
_cell.length_b   1.000
_cell.length_c   1.000
_cell.angle_alpha   90.00
_cell.angle_beta   90.00
_cell.angle_gamma   90.00
#
_symmetry.space_group_name_H-M   'P 1'
#
loop_
_entity.id
_entity.type
_entity.pdbx_description
1 polymer ?
#
loop_
_entity_poly.entity_id
_entity_poly.type
_entity_poly.pdbx_seq_one_letter_code
_entity_poly.pdbx_strand_id
1 'polypeptide(L)'
;MSSSPSTQQFKQRLDEHHQWPCTYMFKFIVPLQQTQKILDLFESRDELHTRPSRYGRYMSVTARCTVSSSDEVVAVYQAAAQVQGVISL
;
A
#
# COMPACT_ATOMS: atom_id res chain seq x y z
N MET A 1 10.21 -9.62 -16.89
CA MET A 1 10.07 -10.80 -16.08
C MET A 1 8.64 -10.96 -15.58
N SER A 2 8.14 -12.16 -15.59
CA SER A 2 6.78 -12.40 -15.19
C SER A 2 6.60 -12.28 -13.67
N SER A 3 5.37 -12.03 -13.24
CA SER A 3 5.02 -12.01 -11.84
C SER A 3 5.24 -13.38 -11.21
N SER A 4 5.54 -13.40 -9.91
CA SER A 4 5.61 -14.65 -9.17
C SER A 4 4.23 -15.29 -9.10
N PRO A 5 4.14 -16.61 -8.91
CA PRO A 5 2.84 -17.26 -8.73
C PRO A 5 2.02 -16.65 -7.60
N SER A 6 2.66 -16.23 -6.49
CA SER A 6 1.93 -15.62 -5.39
C SER A 6 1.37 -14.26 -5.78
N THR A 7 2.07 -13.49 -6.63
CA THR A 7 1.55 -12.23 -7.14
C THR A 7 0.33 -12.48 -8.03
N GLN A 8 0.39 -13.51 -8.89
CA GLN A 8 -0.74 -13.87 -9.74
C GLN A 8 -1.95 -14.28 -8.90
N GLN A 9 -1.74 -15.06 -7.87
CA GLN A 9 -2.81 -15.48 -6.97
C GLN A 9 -3.42 -14.29 -6.25
N PHE A 10 -2.60 -13.34 -5.80
CA PHE A 10 -3.08 -12.15 -5.13
C PHE A 10 -3.94 -11.31 -6.06
N LYS A 11 -3.47 -11.08 -7.28
CA LYS A 11 -4.26 -10.33 -8.28
C LYS A 11 -5.59 -11.03 -8.55
N GLN A 12 -5.56 -12.33 -8.69
CA GLN A 12 -6.77 -13.11 -8.95
C GLN A 12 -7.78 -12.94 -7.82
N ARG A 13 -7.33 -13.00 -6.58
CA ARG A 13 -8.20 -12.81 -5.42
C ARG A 13 -8.78 -11.40 -5.37
N LEU A 14 -7.97 -10.40 -5.69
CA LEU A 14 -8.45 -9.04 -5.76
C LEU A 14 -9.56 -8.91 -6.82
N ASP A 15 -9.36 -9.50 -7.99
CA ASP A 15 -10.34 -9.42 -9.07
C ASP A 15 -11.64 -10.15 -8.70
N GLU A 16 -11.54 -11.20 -7.89
CA GLU A 16 -12.71 -11.96 -7.44
C GLU A 16 -13.53 -11.21 -6.39
N HIS A 17 -12.87 -10.39 -5.56
CA HIS A 17 -13.53 -9.76 -4.41
C HIS A 17 -13.83 -8.29 -4.62
N HIS A 18 -13.39 -7.70 -5.70
CA HIS A 18 -13.60 -6.26 -5.96
C HIS A 18 -14.13 -6.04 -7.37
N GLN A 19 -14.99 -5.05 -7.48
CA GLN A 19 -15.41 -4.54 -8.78
C GLN A 19 -14.67 -3.22 -9.01
N TRP A 20 -13.97 -3.14 -10.14
CA TRP A 20 -13.16 -1.97 -10.45
C TRP A 20 -13.95 -0.93 -11.25
N PRO A 21 -13.77 0.36 -11.03
CA PRO A 21 -12.92 0.94 -9.97
C PRO A 21 -13.55 0.81 -8.60
N CYS A 22 -12.73 0.84 -7.56
CA CYS A 22 -13.23 0.82 -6.19
C CYS A 22 -12.25 1.56 -5.28
N THR A 23 -12.72 1.84 -4.05
CA THR A 23 -11.85 2.37 -3.02
C THR A 23 -11.13 1.21 -2.34
N TYR A 24 -9.81 1.30 -2.32
CA TYR A 24 -8.98 0.29 -1.67
C TYR A 24 -8.19 0.94 -0.54
N MET A 25 -8.10 0.24 0.58
CA MET A 25 -7.37 0.75 1.74
C MET A 25 -6.03 0.04 1.87
N PHE A 26 -4.96 0.83 1.79
CA PHE A 26 -3.60 0.35 2.04
C PHE A 26 -3.21 0.69 3.48
N LYS A 27 -2.48 -0.20 4.10
CA LYS A 27 -2.03 0.01 5.46
C LYS A 27 -0.61 -0.48 5.63
N PHE A 28 0.27 0.43 6.07
CA PHE A 28 1.70 0.15 6.23
C PHE A 28 2.18 0.61 7.58
N ILE A 29 3.19 -0.08 8.08
CA ILE A 29 3.96 0.38 9.23
C ILE A 29 5.39 0.53 8.75
N VAL A 30 6.00 1.70 9.00
CA VAL A 30 7.36 2.00 8.54
C VAL A 30 8.15 2.63 9.69
N PRO A 31 9.48 2.48 9.69
CA PRO A 31 10.32 3.28 10.59
C PRO A 31 10.02 4.75 10.36
N LEU A 32 10.03 5.52 11.45
CA LEU A 32 9.60 6.92 11.42
C LEU A 32 10.29 7.72 10.32
N GLN A 33 11.59 7.52 10.15
CA GLN A 33 12.37 8.27 9.16
C GLN A 33 12.05 7.88 7.71
N GLN A 34 11.31 6.79 7.50
CA GLN A 34 10.91 6.35 6.17
C GLN A 34 9.49 6.79 5.81
N THR A 35 8.80 7.50 6.70
CA THR A 35 7.40 7.88 6.51
C THR A 35 7.17 8.58 5.18
N GLN A 36 8.00 9.56 4.84
CA GLN A 36 7.82 10.35 3.64
C GLN A 36 7.89 9.49 2.38
N LYS A 37 8.72 8.44 2.38
CA LYS A 37 8.84 7.56 1.23
C LYS A 37 7.56 6.79 0.95
N ILE A 38 6.83 6.42 2.00
CA ILE A 38 5.52 5.78 1.83
C ILE A 38 4.49 6.82 1.38
N LEU A 39 4.47 8.00 1.99
CA LEU A 39 3.51 9.05 1.60
C LEU A 39 3.68 9.44 0.14
N ASP A 40 4.92 9.44 -0.37
CA ASP A 40 5.21 9.81 -1.76
C ASP A 40 4.65 8.80 -2.78
N LEU A 41 4.20 7.63 -2.34
CA LEU A 41 3.57 6.66 -3.23
C LEU A 41 2.14 7.06 -3.59
N PHE A 42 1.56 8.00 -2.87
CA PHE A 42 0.15 8.35 -3.02
C PHE A 42 0.00 9.76 -3.55
N GLU A 43 -1.17 10.04 -4.11
CA GLU A 43 -1.48 11.33 -4.70
C GLU A 43 -2.19 12.23 -3.69
N SER A 44 -2.20 13.53 -3.96
CA SER A 44 -2.86 14.49 -3.07
C SER A 44 -4.36 14.26 -2.94
N ARG A 45 -4.98 13.60 -3.93
CA ARG A 45 -6.40 13.27 -3.90
C ARG A 45 -6.71 12.07 -3.00
N ASP A 46 -5.70 11.30 -2.62
CA ASP A 46 -5.88 10.13 -1.78
C ASP A 46 -6.06 10.57 -0.33
N GLU A 47 -6.88 9.81 0.40
CA GLU A 47 -7.10 10.09 1.81
C GLU A 47 -6.03 9.39 2.63
N LEU A 48 -5.18 10.17 3.27
CA LEU A 48 -4.04 9.67 4.02
C LEU A 48 -4.19 9.97 5.51
N HIS A 49 -3.92 8.97 6.33
CA HIS A 49 -3.90 9.12 7.78
C HIS A 49 -2.61 8.52 8.31
N THR A 50 -1.95 9.25 9.19
CA THR A 50 -0.72 8.76 9.82
C THR A 50 -0.89 8.77 11.33
N ARG A 51 -0.26 7.81 11.98
CA ARG A 51 -0.29 7.71 13.44
C ARG A 51 1.06 7.19 13.92
N PRO A 52 1.78 7.97 14.75
CA PRO A 52 3.05 7.50 15.30
C PRO A 52 2.80 6.38 16.30
N SER A 53 3.76 5.46 16.40
CA SER A 53 3.73 4.43 17.41
C SER A 53 3.95 5.02 18.80
N ARG A 54 3.67 4.23 19.82
CA ARG A 54 3.72 4.67 21.21
C ARG A 54 5.04 5.32 21.59
N TYR A 55 6.15 4.80 21.06
CA TYR A 55 7.48 5.31 21.39
C TYR A 55 8.11 6.12 20.25
N GLY A 56 7.34 6.44 19.22
CA GLY A 56 7.82 7.27 18.12
C GLY A 56 8.85 6.63 17.20
N ARG A 57 8.98 5.31 17.23
CA ARG A 57 9.95 4.61 16.36
C ARG A 57 9.38 4.28 14.98
N TYR A 58 8.06 4.14 14.91
CA TYR A 58 7.37 3.73 13.69
C TYR A 58 6.20 4.65 13.42
N MET A 59 5.79 4.63 12.17
CA MET A 59 4.61 5.38 11.74
C MET A 59 3.66 4.40 11.05
N SER A 60 2.39 4.44 11.46
CA SER A 60 1.32 3.74 10.76
C SER A 60 0.78 4.68 9.69
N VAL A 61 0.69 4.19 8.46
CA VAL A 61 0.15 4.96 7.33
C VAL A 61 -1.04 4.20 6.77
N THR A 62 -2.19 4.86 6.73
CA THR A 62 -3.40 4.32 6.12
C THR A 62 -3.74 5.19 4.93
N ALA A 63 -3.92 4.58 3.76
CA ALA A 63 -4.24 5.30 2.53
C ALA A 63 -5.48 4.71 1.90
N ARG A 64 -6.50 5.53 1.68
CA ARG A 64 -7.72 5.14 0.97
C ARG A 64 -7.67 5.76 -0.42
N CYS A 65 -7.62 4.91 -1.42
CA CYS A 65 -7.38 5.33 -2.80
C CYS A 65 -8.41 4.72 -3.72
N THR A 66 -8.86 5.50 -4.70
CA THR A 66 -9.66 4.94 -5.79
C THR A 66 -8.70 4.28 -6.77
N VAL A 67 -8.86 3.00 -6.98
CA VAL A 67 -8.00 2.22 -7.88
C VAL A 67 -8.85 1.61 -8.98
N SER A 68 -8.25 1.48 -10.17
CA SER A 68 -8.96 1.05 -11.37
C SER A 68 -8.76 -0.43 -11.69
N SER A 69 -7.81 -1.08 -11.03
CA SER A 69 -7.50 -2.48 -11.34
C SER A 69 -6.66 -3.10 -10.23
N SER A 70 -6.61 -4.43 -10.22
CA SER A 70 -5.71 -5.15 -9.32
C SER A 70 -4.25 -4.84 -9.62
N ASP A 71 -3.92 -4.49 -10.87
CA ASP A 71 -2.55 -4.12 -11.22
C ASP A 71 -2.11 -2.87 -10.46
N GLU A 72 -2.99 -1.88 -10.30
CA GLU A 72 -2.66 -0.69 -9.51
C GLU A 72 -2.40 -1.03 -8.05
N VAL A 73 -3.21 -1.92 -7.47
CA VAL A 73 -3.02 -2.37 -6.09
C VAL A 73 -1.66 -3.04 -5.93
N VAL A 74 -1.33 -3.96 -6.83
CA VAL A 74 -0.07 -4.69 -6.78
C VAL A 74 1.10 -3.72 -6.95
N ALA A 75 0.98 -2.74 -7.85
CA ALA A 75 2.05 -1.76 -8.08
C ALA A 75 2.36 -0.97 -6.80
N VAL A 76 1.34 -0.60 -6.03
CA VAL A 76 1.55 0.12 -4.77
C VAL A 76 2.31 -0.76 -3.77
N TYR A 77 1.90 -2.03 -3.64
CA TYR A 77 2.58 -2.94 -2.71
C TYR A 77 4.02 -3.19 -3.14
N GLN A 78 4.28 -3.31 -4.44
CA GLN A 78 5.64 -3.51 -4.94
C GLN A 78 6.52 -2.29 -4.68
N ALA A 79 5.97 -1.10 -4.89
CA ALA A 79 6.71 0.14 -4.60
C ALA A 79 6.97 0.27 -3.10
N ALA A 80 5.98 -0.04 -2.27
CA ALA A 80 6.13 0.03 -0.82
C ALA A 80 7.18 -0.96 -0.32
N ALA A 81 7.28 -2.12 -0.96
CA ALA A 81 8.24 -3.15 -0.57
C ALA A 81 9.70 -2.68 -0.72
N GLN A 82 9.94 -1.63 -1.51
CA GLN A 82 11.26 -1.05 -1.66
C GLN A 82 11.66 -0.15 -0.49
N VAL A 83 10.71 0.21 0.35
CA VAL A 83 10.99 1.08 1.50
C VAL A 83 11.54 0.23 2.63
N GLN A 84 12.71 0.61 3.14
CA GLN A 84 13.41 -0.17 4.15
C GLN A 84 12.59 -0.26 5.43
N GLY A 85 12.40 -1.49 5.92
CA GLY A 85 11.71 -1.74 7.17
C GLY A 85 10.20 -1.69 7.11
N VAL A 86 9.61 -1.60 5.91
CA VAL A 86 8.16 -1.54 5.74
C VAL A 86 7.50 -2.86 6.14
N ILE A 87 6.34 -2.74 6.77
CA ILE A 87 5.45 -3.88 7.03
C ILE A 87 4.11 -3.54 6.39
N SER A 88 3.65 -4.40 5.49
CA SER A 88 2.32 -4.26 4.87
C SER A 88 1.31 -5.04 5.68
N LEU A 89 0.20 -4.42 5.99
CA LEU A 89 -0.86 -5.04 6.79
C LEU A 89 -2.07 -5.43 5.95
#